data_4ba8ad514f87480c0459395918597b86
#
_entry.id   4ba8ad514f87480c0459395918597b86
#
_cell.length_a   1.000
_cell.length_b   1.000
_cell.length_c   1.000
_cell.angle_alpha   90.00
_cell.angle_beta   90.00
_cell.angle_gamma   90.00
#
_symmetry.space_group_name_H-M   'P 1'
#
loop_
_entity.id
_entity.type
_entity.pdbx_description
1 polymer ?
#
loop_
_entity_poly.entity_id
_entity_poly.type
_entity_poly.pdbx_seq_one_letter_code
_entity_poly.pdbx_strand_id
1 'polypeptide(L)'
;MIAVLTVAWGCSSDNEENDKEKWTNSIYLPCDEPTWAVDWTAADTKPEWQNPDPTLYDSNMFYLVRLDEELKEYSTDNDMMAMFMGGKCRGVSARNVSEDGNIFFLLHVKGKGSESGEPLELRYYCDKLHHTNILPDITTYAPNNIITPTIKILRIEDGSSKYPVSTTLTIVIPKELPFTVNDNDKVAVFVGEECRGVGQREADIKDRWQMSVYGKAGETAQIRYYSAEKKGAYTLLKTVELKGEPITETLTF
;
A
#
# COMPACT_ATOMS: atom_id res chain seq x y z
N MET A 1 -49.04 19.11 -58.81
CA MET A 1 -47.76 18.45 -59.08
C MET A 1 -46.80 18.94 -58.01
N ILE A 2 -46.62 18.16 -56.94
CA ILE A 2 -45.83 18.51 -55.75
C ILE A 2 -44.58 17.62 -55.82
N ALA A 3 -43.41 18.24 -55.98
CA ALA A 3 -42.14 17.56 -56.00
C ALA A 3 -41.66 17.34 -54.56
N VAL A 4 -41.50 16.08 -54.16
CA VAL A 4 -40.91 15.69 -52.88
C VAL A 4 -39.39 15.55 -53.07
N LEU A 5 -38.62 16.46 -52.44
CA LEU A 5 -37.15 16.32 -52.33
C LEU A 5 -36.86 15.37 -51.18
N THR A 6 -36.35 14.18 -51.51
CA THR A 6 -35.76 13.28 -50.52
C THR A 6 -34.31 13.69 -50.32
N VAL A 7 -33.99 14.23 -49.15
CA VAL A 7 -32.60 14.42 -48.69
C VAL A 7 -32.13 13.09 -48.10
N ALA A 8 -31.19 12.44 -48.81
CA ALA A 8 -30.48 11.29 -48.27
C ALA A 8 -29.42 11.79 -47.29
N TRP A 9 -29.62 11.55 -45.99
CA TRP A 9 -28.55 11.65 -45.02
C TRP A 9 -27.71 10.37 -45.10
N GLY A 10 -26.53 10.51 -45.66
CA GLY A 10 -25.50 9.49 -45.56
C GLY A 10 -24.92 9.51 -44.13
N CYS A 11 -25.29 8.52 -43.33
CA CYS A 11 -24.52 8.17 -42.15
C CYS A 11 -23.26 7.45 -42.61
N SER A 12 -22.12 8.10 -42.52
CA SER A 12 -20.83 7.41 -42.57
C SER A 12 -20.57 6.82 -41.19
N SER A 13 -20.96 5.55 -41.03
CA SER A 13 -20.75 4.76 -39.79
C SER A 13 -19.61 3.75 -39.93
N ASP A 14 -18.56 4.07 -40.71
CA ASP A 14 -17.57 3.06 -41.11
C ASP A 14 -16.25 3.09 -40.32
N ASN A 15 -16.11 3.94 -39.30
CA ASN A 15 -14.84 4.02 -38.56
C ASN A 15 -14.84 3.46 -37.11
N GLU A 16 -16.01 3.20 -36.53
CA GLU A 16 -16.06 2.72 -35.14
C GLU A 16 -15.96 1.19 -34.97
N GLU A 17 -16.35 0.43 -36.01
CA GLU A 17 -16.27 -1.05 -35.93
C GLU A 17 -14.86 -1.60 -36.22
N ASN A 18 -14.05 -0.91 -37.01
CA ASN A 18 -12.70 -1.36 -37.33
C ASN A 18 -11.68 -1.13 -36.20
N ASP A 19 -11.95 -0.21 -35.27
CA ASP A 19 -11.10 0.05 -34.13
C ASP A 19 -11.31 -0.99 -32.99
N LYS A 20 -12.47 -1.64 -32.93
CA LYS A 20 -12.78 -2.61 -31.85
C LYS A 20 -12.03 -3.92 -31.97
N GLU A 21 -11.67 -4.36 -33.16
CA GLU A 21 -10.93 -5.60 -33.38
C GLU A 21 -9.41 -5.48 -33.13
N LYS A 22 -8.88 -4.26 -33.15
CA LYS A 22 -7.44 -4.01 -33.06
C LYS A 22 -6.92 -3.96 -31.61
N TRP A 23 -7.80 -3.67 -30.64
CA TRP A 23 -7.45 -3.41 -29.24
C TRP A 23 -8.16 -4.41 -28.30
N THR A 24 -7.78 -5.69 -28.44
CA THR A 24 -8.44 -6.80 -27.70
C THR A 24 -7.79 -7.13 -26.37
N ASN A 25 -6.68 -6.48 -26.01
CA ASN A 25 -5.92 -6.78 -24.80
C ASN A 25 -6.23 -5.82 -23.64
N SER A 26 -7.25 -4.98 -23.80
CA SER A 26 -7.71 -4.05 -22.76
C SER A 26 -9.23 -3.89 -22.80
N ILE A 27 -9.78 -3.48 -21.65
CA ILE A 27 -11.19 -3.11 -21.51
C ILE A 27 -11.23 -1.60 -21.34
N TYR A 28 -11.88 -0.90 -22.29
CA TYR A 28 -12.10 0.54 -22.22
C TYR A 28 -13.41 0.85 -21.50
N LEU A 29 -13.35 1.81 -20.56
CA LEU A 29 -14.52 2.36 -19.88
C LEU A 29 -14.43 3.89 -19.87
N PRO A 30 -15.46 4.61 -20.37
CA PRO A 30 -15.54 6.05 -20.26
C PRO A 30 -15.56 6.45 -18.77
N CYS A 31 -14.78 7.44 -18.39
CA CYS A 31 -14.76 7.99 -17.04
C CYS A 31 -14.18 9.41 -17.05
N ASP A 32 -14.50 10.18 -16.01
CA ASP A 32 -13.81 11.43 -15.72
C ASP A 32 -12.34 11.18 -15.36
N GLU A 33 -11.54 12.24 -15.34
CA GLU A 33 -10.14 12.16 -14.94
C GLU A 33 -10.01 11.56 -13.53
N PRO A 34 -9.35 10.40 -13.38
CA PRO A 34 -9.28 9.72 -12.10
C PRO A 34 -8.28 10.40 -11.15
N THR A 35 -8.59 10.36 -9.87
CA THR A 35 -7.71 10.77 -8.77
C THR A 35 -7.09 9.54 -8.11
N TRP A 36 -6.39 8.73 -8.89
CA TRP A 36 -5.75 7.53 -8.37
C TRP A 36 -4.67 7.87 -7.35
N ALA A 37 -4.73 7.23 -6.21
CA ALA A 37 -3.75 7.34 -5.15
C ALA A 37 -3.61 6.01 -4.43
N VAL A 38 -2.43 5.72 -3.92
CA VAL A 38 -2.24 4.53 -3.07
C VAL A 38 -2.93 4.80 -1.74
N ASP A 39 -3.79 3.89 -1.32
CA ASP A 39 -4.40 3.94 0.00
C ASP A 39 -3.50 3.23 1.02
N TRP A 40 -2.86 4.03 1.86
CA TRP A 40 -2.00 3.55 2.94
C TRP A 40 -2.80 3.15 4.19
N THR A 41 -4.07 3.51 4.26
CA THR A 41 -4.92 3.10 5.38
C THR A 41 -5.21 1.60 5.29
N ALA A 42 -5.00 0.87 6.39
CA ALA A 42 -5.40 -0.51 6.49
C ALA A 42 -6.82 -0.59 7.06
N ALA A 43 -7.48 -1.71 6.85
CA ALA A 43 -8.80 -2.00 7.42
C ALA A 43 -8.71 -2.82 8.71
N ASP A 44 -7.59 -2.74 9.43
CA ASP A 44 -7.41 -3.47 10.68
C ASP A 44 -8.33 -2.89 11.75
N THR A 45 -9.05 -3.76 12.42
CA THR A 45 -9.79 -3.37 13.61
C THR A 45 -8.84 -3.17 14.78
N LYS A 46 -9.18 -2.21 15.66
CA LYS A 46 -8.41 -2.00 16.90
C LYS A 46 -8.30 -3.32 17.68
N PRO A 47 -7.09 -3.79 17.97
CA PRO A 47 -6.91 -5.05 18.68
C PRO A 47 -7.34 -4.92 20.16
N GLU A 48 -7.84 -6.02 20.69
CA GLU A 48 -8.21 -6.15 22.12
C GLU A 48 -7.06 -6.76 22.94
N TRP A 49 -5.82 -6.29 22.74
CA TRP A 49 -4.68 -6.79 23.53
C TRP A 49 -4.82 -6.43 24.99
N GLN A 50 -4.54 -7.39 25.86
CA GLN A 50 -4.60 -7.22 27.31
C GLN A 50 -3.30 -7.67 27.96
N ASN A 51 -2.94 -7.01 29.05
CA ASN A 51 -1.85 -7.46 29.89
C ASN A 51 -2.16 -8.85 30.45
N PRO A 52 -1.19 -9.76 30.46
CA PRO A 52 -1.40 -11.09 31.01
C PRO A 52 -1.55 -11.03 32.54
N ASP A 53 -2.16 -12.07 33.11
CA ASP A 53 -2.20 -12.25 34.57
C ASP A 53 -0.76 -12.34 35.13
N PRO A 54 -0.33 -11.37 35.94
CA PRO A 54 1.03 -11.33 36.47
C PRO A 54 1.39 -12.52 37.36
N THR A 55 0.41 -13.21 37.93
CA THR A 55 0.65 -14.37 38.82
C THR A 55 1.17 -15.61 38.09
N LEU A 56 1.05 -15.63 36.76
CA LEU A 56 1.52 -16.73 35.91
C LEU A 56 3.02 -16.65 35.59
N TYR A 57 3.69 -15.57 36.00
CA TYR A 57 5.05 -15.25 35.62
C TYR A 57 5.90 -14.89 36.84
N ASP A 58 7.13 -15.39 36.88
CA ASP A 58 8.08 -15.16 37.97
C ASP A 58 9.13 -14.08 37.63
N SER A 59 9.06 -13.53 36.43
CA SER A 59 10.05 -12.59 35.91
C SER A 59 9.41 -11.56 35.00
N ASN A 60 10.13 -10.48 34.72
CA ASN A 60 9.68 -9.42 33.82
C ASN A 60 10.88 -8.67 33.23
N MET A 61 10.63 -7.92 32.16
CA MET A 61 11.54 -6.91 31.61
C MET A 61 10.76 -5.67 31.21
N PHE A 62 11.44 -4.53 31.14
CA PHE A 62 10.88 -3.30 30.61
C PHE A 62 11.42 -3.02 29.20
N TYR A 63 10.54 -2.61 28.32
CA TYR A 63 10.87 -2.28 26.95
C TYR A 63 10.25 -0.91 26.61
N LEU A 64 11.11 0.13 26.51
CA LEU A 64 10.69 1.50 26.22
C LEU A 64 10.87 1.77 24.74
N VAL A 65 9.78 1.94 24.02
CA VAL A 65 9.76 2.27 22.59
C VAL A 65 9.48 3.75 22.41
N ARG A 66 10.28 4.44 21.63
CA ARG A 66 10.01 5.79 21.18
C ARG A 66 9.54 5.75 19.73
N LEU A 67 8.50 6.53 19.40
CA LEU A 67 8.09 6.71 18.01
C LEU A 67 9.10 7.61 17.30
N ASP A 68 9.38 7.25 16.04
CA ASP A 68 10.10 8.11 15.11
C ASP A 68 9.32 9.43 14.92
N GLU A 69 10.06 10.52 14.67
CA GLU A 69 9.50 11.86 14.50
C GLU A 69 8.41 11.90 13.41
N GLU A 70 8.63 11.16 12.33
CA GLU A 70 7.71 11.10 11.19
C GLU A 70 6.37 10.40 11.50
N LEU A 71 6.34 9.55 12.51
CA LEU A 71 5.12 8.87 12.95
C LEU A 71 4.30 9.70 13.96
N LYS A 72 4.86 10.74 14.52
CA LYS A 72 4.17 11.57 15.53
C LYS A 72 2.87 12.16 15.00
N GLU A 73 2.83 12.58 13.74
CA GLU A 73 1.63 13.16 13.11
C GLU A 73 0.47 12.16 12.95
N TYR A 74 0.79 10.86 12.90
CA TYR A 74 -0.21 9.78 12.81
C TYR A 74 -0.61 9.22 14.16
N SER A 75 0.12 9.53 15.22
CA SER A 75 -0.13 8.97 16.54
C SER A 75 -1.29 9.64 17.26
N THR A 76 -2.19 8.82 17.82
CA THR A 76 -3.36 9.24 18.60
C THR A 76 -3.37 8.59 19.96
N ASP A 77 -4.23 9.08 20.88
CA ASP A 77 -4.40 8.50 22.22
C ASP A 77 -5.00 7.08 22.19
N ASN A 78 -5.52 6.66 21.04
CA ASN A 78 -6.05 5.32 20.83
C ASN A 78 -5.02 4.30 20.37
N ASP A 79 -3.79 4.74 20.07
CA ASP A 79 -2.71 3.84 19.67
C ASP A 79 -2.36 2.86 20.78
N MET A 80 -1.96 1.68 20.39
CA MET A 80 -1.58 0.60 21.30
C MET A 80 -0.30 -0.08 20.84
N MET A 81 0.51 -0.52 21.80
CA MET A 81 1.67 -1.34 21.53
C MET A 81 1.66 -2.58 22.43
N ALA A 82 2.02 -3.72 21.88
CA ALA A 82 2.04 -4.97 22.63
C ALA A 82 3.27 -5.82 22.27
N MET A 83 3.79 -6.54 23.25
CA MET A 83 4.88 -7.49 23.10
C MET A 83 4.35 -8.91 23.17
N PHE A 84 4.79 -9.76 22.22
CA PHE A 84 4.40 -11.15 22.13
C PHE A 84 5.62 -12.07 22.26
N MET A 85 5.40 -13.25 22.82
CA MET A 85 6.36 -14.35 22.88
C MET A 85 5.61 -15.65 22.57
N GLY A 86 6.06 -16.38 21.54
CA GLY A 86 5.38 -17.60 21.10
C GLY A 86 3.89 -17.38 20.80
N GLY A 87 3.52 -16.24 20.20
CA GLY A 87 2.15 -15.87 19.86
C GLY A 87 1.27 -15.42 21.05
N LYS A 88 1.80 -15.40 22.27
CA LYS A 88 1.07 -14.97 23.49
C LYS A 88 1.44 -13.53 23.86
N CYS A 89 0.44 -12.68 24.12
CA CYS A 89 0.68 -11.33 24.61
C CYS A 89 1.35 -11.38 26.00
N ARG A 90 2.43 -10.63 26.15
CA ARG A 90 3.27 -10.58 27.36
C ARG A 90 3.29 -9.21 28.01
N GLY A 91 2.78 -8.19 27.36
CA GLY A 91 2.66 -6.85 27.89
C GLY A 91 2.02 -5.92 26.87
N VAL A 92 1.24 -4.96 27.35
CA VAL A 92 0.57 -3.94 26.56
C VAL A 92 0.89 -2.57 27.13
N SER A 93 1.08 -1.58 26.25
CA SER A 93 1.20 -0.18 26.60
C SER A 93 0.27 0.66 25.75
N ALA A 94 -0.41 1.62 26.38
CA ALA A 94 -1.01 2.75 25.69
C ALA A 94 0.07 3.79 25.35
N ARG A 95 -0.28 4.73 24.48
CA ARG A 95 0.53 5.91 24.15
C ARG A 95 0.80 6.74 25.40
N ASN A 96 2.02 7.20 25.55
CA ASN A 96 2.45 8.17 26.55
C ASN A 96 3.14 9.35 25.86
N VAL A 97 3.06 10.52 26.48
CA VAL A 97 3.75 11.74 26.01
C VAL A 97 4.57 12.29 27.16
N SER A 98 5.86 12.53 26.93
CA SER A 98 6.74 13.17 27.90
C SER A 98 6.51 14.70 27.94
N GLU A 99 7.06 15.39 28.94
CA GLU A 99 6.93 16.85 29.11
C GLU A 99 7.49 17.63 27.90
N ASP A 100 8.49 17.09 27.23
CA ASP A 100 9.11 17.63 26.02
C ASP A 100 8.40 17.20 24.71
N GLY A 101 7.22 16.57 24.82
CA GLY A 101 6.37 16.21 23.67
C GLY A 101 6.78 14.94 22.95
N ASN A 102 7.74 14.16 23.46
CA ASN A 102 8.10 12.89 22.84
C ASN A 102 7.05 11.81 23.13
N ILE A 103 6.69 11.07 22.09
CA ILE A 103 5.75 9.95 22.19
C ILE A 103 6.52 8.66 22.48
N PHE A 104 6.06 7.91 23.47
CA PHE A 104 6.67 6.65 23.86
C PHE A 104 5.65 5.64 24.37
N PHE A 105 6.05 4.37 24.33
CA PHE A 105 5.32 3.23 24.88
C PHE A 105 6.22 2.48 25.86
N LEU A 106 5.75 2.29 27.09
CA LEU A 106 6.47 1.55 28.12
C LEU A 106 5.82 0.18 28.32
N LEU A 107 6.41 -0.84 27.74
CA LEU A 107 5.93 -2.21 27.86
C LEU A 107 6.54 -2.89 29.11
N HIS A 108 5.69 -3.40 29.97
CA HIS A 108 6.07 -4.27 31.08
C HIS A 108 5.87 -5.72 30.65
N VAL A 109 6.90 -6.31 30.07
CA VAL A 109 6.86 -7.63 29.47
C VAL A 109 6.99 -8.71 30.53
N LYS A 110 5.98 -9.56 30.69
CA LYS A 110 5.93 -10.66 31.65
C LYS A 110 6.49 -11.94 31.05
N GLY A 111 7.28 -12.66 31.83
CA GLY A 111 7.87 -13.92 31.41
C GLY A 111 8.32 -14.77 32.59
N LYS A 112 8.96 -15.87 32.28
CA LYS A 112 9.60 -16.76 33.26
C LYS A 112 11.11 -16.67 33.13
N GLY A 113 11.85 -16.87 34.22
CA GLY A 113 13.30 -16.92 34.14
C GLY A 113 13.82 -17.97 33.15
N SER A 114 13.09 -19.07 32.98
CA SER A 114 13.37 -20.14 32.02
C SER A 114 13.16 -19.75 30.55
N GLU A 115 12.46 -18.65 30.27
CA GLU A 115 12.19 -18.14 28.92
C GLU A 115 13.26 -17.12 28.47
N SER A 116 14.37 -16.99 29.22
CA SER A 116 15.48 -16.12 28.84
C SER A 116 16.08 -16.50 27.48
N GLY A 117 16.19 -15.53 26.57
CA GLY A 117 16.67 -15.75 25.21
C GLY A 117 15.56 -16.04 24.18
N GLU A 118 14.32 -16.25 24.61
CA GLU A 118 13.20 -16.45 23.67
C GLU A 118 12.94 -15.19 22.84
N PRO A 119 12.66 -15.32 21.53
CA PRO A 119 12.41 -14.19 20.64
C PRO A 119 11.12 -13.47 21.00
N LEU A 120 11.15 -12.16 20.87
CA LEU A 120 10.02 -11.27 21.11
C LEU A 120 9.58 -10.58 19.81
N GLU A 121 8.26 -10.55 19.60
CA GLU A 121 7.60 -9.84 18.53
C GLU A 121 6.90 -8.61 19.09
N LEU A 122 7.17 -7.44 18.51
CA LEU A 122 6.49 -6.20 18.84
C LEU A 122 5.36 -5.94 17.85
N ARG A 123 4.17 -5.57 18.35
CA ARG A 123 3.05 -5.12 17.53
C ARG A 123 2.67 -3.70 17.93
N TYR A 124 2.52 -2.84 16.94
CA TYR A 124 2.05 -1.47 17.08
C TYR A 124 0.80 -1.24 16.25
N TYR A 125 -0.31 -0.93 16.91
CA TYR A 125 -1.54 -0.48 16.27
C TYR A 125 -1.59 1.04 16.25
N CYS A 126 -1.65 1.60 15.04
CA CYS A 126 -1.87 3.03 14.79
C CYS A 126 -3.35 3.24 14.47
N ASP A 127 -4.06 3.92 15.35
CA ASP A 127 -5.52 4.12 15.23
C ASP A 127 -5.89 5.02 14.03
N LYS A 128 -5.14 6.10 13.80
CA LYS A 128 -5.40 7.02 12.68
C LYS A 128 -5.27 6.33 11.32
N LEU A 129 -4.44 5.32 11.23
CA LEU A 129 -4.15 4.59 10.00
C LEU A 129 -4.86 3.25 9.93
N HIS A 130 -5.60 2.88 10.98
CA HIS A 130 -6.27 1.58 11.12
C HIS A 130 -5.33 0.43 10.72
N HIS A 131 -4.10 0.47 11.24
CA HIS A 131 -3.06 -0.49 10.84
C HIS A 131 -2.26 -1.02 12.02
N THR A 132 -2.02 -2.35 12.02
CA THR A 132 -1.14 -3.05 12.96
C THR A 132 0.18 -3.39 12.30
N ASN A 133 1.26 -2.72 12.73
CA ASN A 133 2.62 -3.07 12.36
C ASN A 133 3.10 -4.24 13.20
N ILE A 134 3.69 -5.26 12.56
CA ILE A 134 4.24 -6.45 13.21
C ILE A 134 5.75 -6.48 12.97
N LEU A 135 6.52 -6.47 14.03
CA LEU A 135 7.98 -6.48 14.03
C LEU A 135 8.45 -7.79 14.70
N PRO A 136 8.68 -8.86 13.92
CA PRO A 136 9.13 -10.13 14.45
C PRO A 136 10.58 -10.04 14.92
N ASP A 137 10.94 -10.86 15.90
CA ASP A 137 12.31 -11.06 16.40
C ASP A 137 13.05 -9.75 16.73
N ILE A 138 12.32 -8.74 17.24
CA ILE A 138 12.87 -7.41 17.49
C ILE A 138 13.95 -7.42 18.58
N THR A 139 13.85 -8.36 19.51
CA THR A 139 14.77 -8.60 20.61
C THR A 139 14.48 -9.97 21.22
N THR A 140 15.26 -10.36 22.25
CA THR A 140 15.00 -11.55 23.05
C THR A 140 14.59 -11.16 24.46
N TYR A 141 13.84 -12.05 25.13
CA TYR A 141 13.46 -11.87 26.53
C TYR A 141 14.69 -11.92 27.44
N ALA A 142 14.88 -10.88 28.23
CA ALA A 142 15.98 -10.76 29.18
C ALA A 142 15.42 -10.40 30.57
N PRO A 143 15.26 -11.38 31.49
CA PRO A 143 14.71 -11.16 32.82
C PRO A 143 15.41 -10.03 33.57
N ASN A 144 14.63 -9.17 34.22
CA ASN A 144 15.07 -8.05 35.07
C ASN A 144 15.90 -6.99 34.30
N ASN A 145 15.79 -6.93 32.98
CA ASN A 145 16.46 -5.96 32.14
C ASN A 145 15.54 -4.81 31.74
N ILE A 146 16.14 -3.67 31.38
CA ILE A 146 15.47 -2.51 30.79
C ILE A 146 16.12 -2.27 29.43
N ILE A 147 15.33 -2.38 28.37
CA ILE A 147 15.79 -2.14 26.99
C ILE A 147 15.12 -0.87 26.47
N THR A 148 15.90 0.04 25.93
CA THR A 148 15.42 1.32 25.37
C THR A 148 15.86 1.47 23.93
N PRO A 149 15.34 0.67 23.00
CA PRO A 149 15.74 0.78 21.61
C PRO A 149 15.15 2.04 20.97
N THR A 150 15.89 2.59 20.02
CA THR A 150 15.30 3.47 19.03
C THR A 150 14.77 2.60 17.90
N ILE A 151 13.47 2.33 17.89
CA ILE A 151 12.85 1.56 16.81
C ILE A 151 12.41 2.56 15.75
N LYS A 152 12.97 2.42 14.56
CA LYS A 152 12.33 2.90 13.35
C LYS A 152 11.19 1.94 13.03
N ILE A 153 10.00 2.32 13.42
CA ILE A 153 8.81 1.70 12.86
C ILE A 153 8.81 2.12 11.39
N LEU A 154 8.74 1.14 10.51
CA LEU A 154 8.78 1.36 9.07
C LEU A 154 7.77 2.44 8.68
N ARG A 155 8.18 3.35 7.81
CA ARG A 155 7.34 4.45 7.33
C ARG A 155 6.10 3.85 6.66
N ILE A 156 4.95 4.28 7.13
CA ILE A 156 3.68 3.92 6.50
C ILE A 156 3.61 4.49 5.08
N GLU A 157 4.25 5.65 4.88
CA GLU A 157 4.32 6.35 3.59
C GLU A 157 5.09 5.59 2.50
N ASP A 158 6.01 4.70 2.86
CA ASP A 158 6.74 3.86 1.89
C ASP A 158 6.09 2.50 1.62
N GLY A 159 4.91 2.25 2.19
CA GLY A 159 4.13 1.04 2.02
C GLY A 159 4.67 -0.20 2.72
N SER A 160 5.84 -0.12 3.32
CA SER A 160 6.52 -1.29 3.90
C SER A 160 5.78 -1.88 5.10
N SER A 161 4.92 -1.11 5.76
CA SER A 161 4.11 -1.57 6.88
C SER A 161 2.81 -2.25 6.45
N LYS A 162 2.11 -1.72 5.43
CA LYS A 162 0.88 -2.29 4.86
C LYS A 162 1.21 -3.32 3.77
N TYR A 163 2.24 -3.04 2.99
CA TYR A 163 2.65 -3.82 1.84
C TYR A 163 4.13 -4.18 1.96
N PRO A 164 4.48 -5.42 2.34
CA PRO A 164 5.86 -5.82 2.62
C PRO A 164 6.76 -5.90 1.39
N VAL A 165 6.17 -5.85 0.18
CA VAL A 165 6.90 -5.90 -1.08
C VAL A 165 6.71 -4.61 -1.85
N SER A 166 7.81 -4.00 -2.31
CA SER A 166 7.81 -2.88 -3.24
C SER A 166 8.49 -3.33 -4.54
N THR A 167 7.74 -3.25 -5.64
CA THR A 167 8.23 -3.60 -7.00
C THR A 167 8.33 -2.33 -7.82
N THR A 168 9.52 -2.01 -8.33
CA THR A 168 9.69 -0.93 -9.29
C THR A 168 9.16 -1.37 -10.64
N LEU A 169 8.13 -0.69 -11.16
CA LEU A 169 7.52 -0.98 -12.44
C LEU A 169 7.79 0.16 -13.42
N THR A 170 8.39 -0.18 -14.56
CA THR A 170 8.55 0.71 -15.71
C THR A 170 7.55 0.33 -16.80
N ILE A 171 6.69 1.26 -17.17
CA ILE A 171 5.70 1.11 -18.23
C ILE A 171 6.20 1.80 -19.47
N VAL A 172 6.23 1.07 -20.57
CA VAL A 172 6.57 1.57 -21.90
C VAL A 172 5.31 1.62 -22.76
N ILE A 173 5.04 2.78 -23.34
CA ILE A 173 3.91 2.96 -24.26
C ILE A 173 4.33 2.54 -25.67
N PRO A 174 3.55 1.69 -26.35
CA PRO A 174 3.84 1.31 -27.72
C PRO A 174 3.66 2.49 -28.69
N LYS A 175 4.30 2.43 -29.83
CA LYS A 175 4.19 3.48 -30.86
C LYS A 175 2.80 3.54 -31.49
N GLU A 176 2.15 2.40 -31.59
CA GLU A 176 0.80 2.30 -32.14
C GLU A 176 -0.20 2.25 -30.99
N LEU A 177 -1.06 3.25 -30.93
CA LEU A 177 -2.09 3.42 -29.91
C LEU A 177 -3.43 3.79 -30.54
N PRO A 178 -4.56 3.48 -29.89
CA PRO A 178 -5.89 3.94 -30.31
C PRO A 178 -6.16 5.42 -30.02
N PHE A 179 -5.16 6.13 -29.48
CA PHE A 179 -5.25 7.53 -29.05
C PHE A 179 -3.87 8.19 -29.07
N THR A 180 -3.84 9.51 -28.96
CA THR A 180 -2.60 10.28 -28.81
C THR A 180 -2.22 10.42 -27.35
N VAL A 181 -0.98 10.11 -27.00
CA VAL A 181 -0.46 10.30 -25.63
C VAL A 181 -0.46 11.77 -25.26
N ASN A 182 -1.09 12.10 -24.13
CA ASN A 182 -1.29 13.44 -23.64
C ASN A 182 -0.58 13.64 -22.29
N ASP A 183 -0.23 14.88 -21.94
CA ASP A 183 0.43 15.18 -20.65
C ASP A 183 -0.49 14.96 -19.44
N ASN A 184 -1.81 14.94 -19.66
CA ASN A 184 -2.81 14.64 -18.64
C ASN A 184 -3.19 13.14 -18.56
N ASP A 185 -2.54 12.28 -19.37
CA ASP A 185 -2.74 10.84 -19.25
C ASP A 185 -2.17 10.33 -17.92
N LYS A 186 -2.77 9.29 -17.39
CA LYS A 186 -2.37 8.70 -16.10
C LYS A 186 -2.21 7.20 -16.22
N VAL A 187 -1.30 6.66 -15.44
CA VAL A 187 -1.10 5.20 -15.29
C VAL A 187 -1.13 4.85 -13.82
N ALA A 188 -1.83 3.79 -13.48
CA ALA A 188 -1.83 3.25 -12.13
C ALA A 188 -1.94 1.73 -12.14
N VAL A 189 -1.57 1.10 -11.03
CA VAL A 189 -1.58 -0.35 -10.85
C VAL A 189 -2.49 -0.71 -9.68
N PHE A 190 -3.27 -1.75 -9.86
CA PHE A 190 -4.30 -2.19 -8.93
C PHE A 190 -4.14 -3.67 -8.57
N VAL A 191 -4.43 -4.01 -7.31
CA VAL A 191 -4.72 -5.38 -6.88
C VAL A 191 -6.19 -5.41 -6.48
N GLY A 192 -7.00 -6.10 -7.26
CA GLY A 192 -8.47 -5.92 -7.20
C GLY A 192 -8.85 -4.47 -7.53
N GLU A 193 -9.59 -3.81 -6.65
CA GLU A 193 -9.96 -2.40 -6.80
C GLU A 193 -9.04 -1.44 -6.02
N GLU A 194 -8.04 -1.95 -5.32
CA GLU A 194 -7.14 -1.13 -4.52
C GLU A 194 -5.95 -0.65 -5.36
N CYS A 195 -5.77 0.68 -5.44
CA CYS A 195 -4.62 1.29 -6.11
C CYS A 195 -3.35 1.01 -5.30
N ARG A 196 -2.35 0.43 -5.95
CA ARG A 196 -1.08 -0.01 -5.35
C ARG A 196 0.14 0.75 -5.87
N GLY A 197 -0.03 1.56 -6.88
CA GLY A 197 1.02 2.41 -7.44
C GLY A 197 0.47 3.38 -8.45
N VAL A 198 1.02 4.59 -8.50
CA VAL A 198 0.67 5.63 -9.48
C VAL A 198 1.93 6.02 -10.23
N GLY A 199 1.84 6.00 -11.56
CA GLY A 199 2.95 6.28 -12.45
C GLY A 199 3.31 7.76 -12.49
N GLN A 200 4.61 8.01 -12.45
CA GLN A 200 5.18 9.31 -12.78
C GLN A 200 5.83 9.22 -14.15
N ARG A 201 5.50 10.16 -15.05
CA ARG A 201 6.09 10.22 -16.37
C ARG A 201 7.53 10.68 -16.26
N GLU A 202 8.45 10.03 -16.96
CA GLU A 202 9.82 10.51 -17.05
C GLU A 202 9.87 11.82 -17.85
N ALA A 203 10.56 12.85 -17.32
CA ALA A 203 10.55 14.20 -17.88
C ALA A 203 11.06 14.27 -19.32
N ASP A 204 12.04 13.44 -19.67
CA ASP A 204 12.70 13.45 -20.98
C ASP A 204 12.22 12.34 -21.93
N ILE A 205 11.37 11.40 -21.45
CA ILE A 205 10.94 10.22 -22.20
C ILE A 205 9.41 10.12 -22.18
N LYS A 206 8.77 10.68 -23.22
CA LYS A 206 7.31 10.81 -23.28
C LYS A 206 6.52 9.50 -23.28
N ASP A 207 7.14 8.40 -23.67
CA ASP A 207 6.53 7.07 -23.80
C ASP A 207 6.80 6.16 -22.60
N ARG A 208 7.26 6.73 -21.47
CA ARG A 208 7.63 5.95 -20.30
C ARG A 208 7.07 6.52 -18.99
N TRP A 209 6.54 5.63 -18.16
CA TRP A 209 6.16 5.90 -16.77
C TRP A 209 6.94 4.99 -15.83
N GLN A 210 7.31 5.51 -14.68
CA GLN A 210 7.93 4.75 -13.61
C GLN A 210 7.14 4.90 -12.33
N MET A 211 7.04 3.82 -11.55
CA MET A 211 6.34 3.80 -10.27
C MET A 211 6.86 2.71 -9.33
N SER A 212 6.67 2.93 -8.04
CA SER A 212 6.71 1.88 -7.05
C SER A 212 5.32 1.27 -6.91
N VAL A 213 5.21 -0.04 -7.02
CA VAL A 213 3.98 -0.81 -6.82
C VAL A 213 4.13 -1.61 -5.53
N TYR A 214 3.22 -1.43 -4.62
CA TYR A 214 3.27 -1.99 -3.28
C TYR A 214 2.30 -3.15 -3.12
N GLY A 215 2.72 -4.22 -2.43
CA GLY A 215 1.89 -5.40 -2.29
C GLY A 215 2.51 -6.50 -1.43
N LYS A 216 2.04 -7.72 -1.64
CA LYS A 216 2.60 -8.93 -1.06
C LYS A 216 3.27 -9.75 -2.16
N ALA A 217 4.27 -10.55 -1.80
CA ALA A 217 4.94 -11.42 -2.76
C ALA A 217 3.93 -12.40 -3.41
N GLY A 218 3.96 -12.48 -4.74
CA GLY A 218 3.07 -13.35 -5.52
C GLY A 218 1.68 -12.75 -5.81
N GLU A 219 1.35 -11.56 -5.31
CA GLU A 219 0.12 -10.87 -5.73
C GLU A 219 0.19 -10.52 -7.20
N THR A 220 -0.97 -10.65 -7.87
CA THR A 220 -1.13 -10.28 -9.28
C THR A 220 -1.79 -8.91 -9.37
N ALA A 221 -1.12 -8.00 -10.07
CA ALA A 221 -1.57 -6.63 -10.23
C ALA A 221 -1.97 -6.33 -11.67
N GLN A 222 -2.97 -5.46 -11.85
CA GLN A 222 -3.52 -5.05 -13.11
C GLN A 222 -3.17 -3.59 -13.40
N ILE A 223 -2.76 -3.29 -14.63
CA ILE A 223 -2.42 -1.93 -15.07
C ILE A 223 -3.67 -1.26 -15.62
N ARG A 224 -3.92 -0.01 -15.21
CA ARG A 224 -4.96 0.86 -15.78
C ARG A 224 -4.30 2.11 -16.37
N TYR A 225 -4.70 2.46 -17.59
CA TYR A 225 -4.25 3.64 -18.31
C TYR A 225 -5.42 4.56 -18.58
N TYR A 226 -5.39 5.77 -18.11
CA TYR A 226 -6.37 6.80 -18.43
C TYR A 226 -5.87 7.65 -19.61
N SER A 227 -6.67 7.74 -20.67
CA SER A 227 -6.44 8.64 -21.79
C SER A 227 -7.29 9.90 -21.64
N ALA A 228 -6.62 11.05 -21.53
CA ALA A 228 -7.28 12.34 -21.46
C ALA A 228 -7.97 12.69 -22.81
N GLU A 229 -7.43 12.23 -23.95
CA GLU A 229 -8.05 12.38 -25.26
C GLU A 229 -9.37 11.62 -25.35
N LYS A 230 -9.37 10.35 -24.95
CA LYS A 230 -10.55 9.47 -25.02
C LYS A 230 -11.53 9.68 -23.86
N LYS A 231 -11.13 10.41 -22.81
CA LYS A 231 -11.92 10.57 -21.57
C LYS A 231 -12.39 9.24 -21.02
N GLY A 232 -11.43 8.36 -20.78
CA GLY A 232 -11.73 7.03 -20.25
C GLY A 232 -10.48 6.23 -19.90
N ALA A 233 -10.67 5.16 -19.16
CA ALA A 233 -9.62 4.28 -18.69
C ALA A 233 -9.60 2.94 -19.44
N TYR A 234 -8.41 2.51 -19.83
CA TYR A 234 -8.13 1.18 -20.35
C TYR A 234 -7.60 0.31 -19.22
N THR A 235 -8.28 -0.77 -18.92
CA THR A 235 -7.82 -1.81 -18.01
C THR A 235 -7.16 -2.92 -18.81
N LEU A 236 -5.86 -3.14 -18.66
CA LEU A 236 -5.13 -4.14 -19.43
C LEU A 236 -5.48 -5.55 -18.96
N LEU A 237 -5.66 -6.49 -19.88
CA LEU A 237 -5.92 -7.90 -19.54
C LEU A 237 -4.67 -8.61 -19.04
N LYS A 238 -3.48 -8.18 -19.50
CA LYS A 238 -2.21 -8.67 -18.99
C LYS A 238 -1.98 -8.15 -17.58
N THR A 239 -1.62 -9.03 -16.68
CA THR A 239 -1.28 -8.72 -15.29
C THR A 239 0.22 -8.86 -15.04
N VAL A 240 0.70 -8.24 -13.97
CA VAL A 240 2.08 -8.36 -13.47
C VAL A 240 2.09 -8.99 -12.09
N GLU A 241 3.07 -9.86 -11.84
CA GLU A 241 3.25 -10.47 -10.52
C GLU A 241 4.24 -9.64 -9.69
N LEU A 242 3.86 -9.29 -8.46
CA LEU A 242 4.70 -8.49 -7.56
C LEU A 242 5.73 -9.40 -6.87
N LYS A 243 7.02 -9.17 -7.16
CA LYS A 243 8.14 -10.00 -6.65
C LYS A 243 9.19 -9.22 -5.87
N GLY A 244 9.05 -7.89 -5.77
CA GLY A 244 10.07 -7.03 -5.19
C GLY A 244 11.27 -6.74 -6.12
N GLU A 245 11.28 -7.30 -7.32
CA GLU A 245 12.30 -7.05 -8.35
C GLU A 245 11.79 -6.05 -9.38
N PRO A 246 12.67 -5.24 -10.02
CA PRO A 246 12.28 -4.33 -11.08
C PRO A 246 11.65 -5.06 -12.27
N ILE A 247 10.54 -4.53 -12.77
CA ILE A 247 9.81 -5.07 -13.93
C ILE A 247 9.70 -3.97 -14.97
N THR A 248 9.87 -4.33 -16.25
CA THR A 248 9.56 -3.47 -17.39
C THR A 248 8.48 -4.11 -18.23
N GLU A 249 7.36 -3.39 -18.43
CA GLU A 249 6.23 -3.84 -19.22
C GLU A 249 5.94 -2.88 -20.38
N THR A 250 5.74 -3.44 -21.57
CA THR A 250 5.18 -2.69 -22.70
C THR A 250 3.68 -2.92 -22.72
N LEU A 251 2.92 -1.83 -22.74
CA LEU A 251 1.46 -1.92 -22.77
C LEU A 251 0.99 -2.56 -24.09
N THR A 252 0.00 -3.40 -23.97
CA THR A 252 -0.74 -3.98 -25.12
C THR A 252 -2.22 -3.70 -24.88
N PHE A 253 -2.79 -2.86 -25.74
CA PHE A 253 -4.20 -2.44 -25.64
C PHE A 253 -5.13 -3.38 -26.39
#